data_0a8f2e18f96563d6f506abfa6633131e
#
_entry.id   0a8f2e18f96563d6f506abfa6633131e
#
_cell.length_a   1.000
_cell.length_b   1.000
_cell.length_c   1.000
_cell.angle_alpha   90.00
_cell.angle_beta   90.00
_cell.angle_gamma   90.00
#
_symmetry.space_group_name_H-M   'P 1'
#
loop_
_entity.id
_entity.type
_entity.pdbx_description
1 polymer ?
#
loop_
_entity_poly.entity_id
_entity_poly.type
_entity_poly.pdbx_seq_one_letter_code
_entity_poly.pdbx_strand_id
1 'polypeptide(L)'
;MKHSKLLICFSLLAGILFLIVCCMYAHPLKKSTVIPDFSLADDTISASSDTPKQLSLFASGACLMDVESGRILYGKEEQTPRPMASTTKIMTCLLALEQSSPSEEVSFSSRAVSMPKVHLGASKGSSFTMNDLLHSLMLESHNDTAVAVAEHVGGSVEGFADKMNQKAAELGLNATHFVTPNGLDADGHQSTPADMCRLASYACQNKDFLKIIQTPSKTISDKKGHSYSLTNHDAFLTSYSGALGIKTGFTGKAGYCFVGAAKRENLTLTSCVLASGWPPDKSRKWVDTKALMDYGFTHFKKQKISFQDFSKTPLRVADGIENQVFLRVPEPITLPLASFETLEIHYLLPASVTAPVSTSDPVGTIECRINGSVYNSYPVYPSASVDKITFSHILYEVIDEFLSLFCKK
;
A
#
# COMPACT_ATOMS: atom_id res chain seq x y z
N MET A 1 -22.49 51.12 62.17
CA MET A 1 -21.31 51.18 61.28
C MET A 1 -20.99 49.84 60.55
N LYS A 2 -21.27 48.66 61.10
CA LYS A 2 -20.99 47.37 60.41
C LYS A 2 -21.95 47.11 59.20
N HIS A 3 -23.25 47.44 59.33
CA HIS A 3 -24.23 47.19 58.28
C HIS A 3 -24.06 48.12 57.05
N SER A 4 -23.60 49.34 57.20
CA SER A 4 -23.38 50.25 56.05
C SER A 4 -22.17 49.86 55.21
N LYS A 5 -21.12 49.28 55.81
CA LYS A 5 -19.96 48.79 55.05
C LYS A 5 -20.31 47.53 54.24
N LEU A 6 -21.19 46.65 54.81
CA LEU A 6 -21.65 45.46 54.08
C LEU A 6 -22.51 45.80 52.88
N LEU A 7 -23.42 46.84 53.01
CA LEU A 7 -24.25 47.32 51.90
C LEU A 7 -23.40 47.94 50.77
N ILE A 8 -22.35 48.70 51.11
CA ILE A 8 -21.43 49.30 50.16
C ILE A 8 -20.64 48.21 49.40
N CYS A 9 -20.18 47.18 50.11
CA CYS A 9 -19.50 46.03 49.45
C CYS A 9 -20.43 45.27 48.52
N PHE A 10 -21.72 45.05 48.90
CA PHE A 10 -22.69 44.39 48.05
C PHE A 10 -23.04 45.21 46.80
N SER A 11 -23.19 46.55 46.93
CA SER A 11 -23.47 47.39 45.77
C SER A 11 -22.27 47.52 44.84
N LEU A 12 -21.05 47.52 45.37
CA LEU A 12 -19.84 47.47 44.55
C LEU A 12 -19.72 46.13 43.80
N LEU A 13 -19.98 45.03 44.49
CA LEU A 13 -19.96 43.68 43.86
C LEU A 13 -21.05 43.55 42.78
N ALA A 14 -22.26 44.02 43.04
CA ALA A 14 -23.35 44.04 42.09
C ALA A 14 -23.07 44.97 40.89
N GLY A 15 -22.44 46.12 41.12
CA GLY A 15 -21.98 47.04 40.06
C GLY A 15 -20.89 46.43 39.20
N ILE A 16 -19.94 45.76 39.79
CA ILE A 16 -18.88 45.02 39.06
C ILE A 16 -19.49 43.88 38.26
N LEU A 17 -20.43 43.12 38.84
CA LEU A 17 -21.11 42.01 38.16
C LEU A 17 -21.95 42.51 36.99
N PHE A 18 -22.66 43.66 37.18
CA PHE A 18 -23.42 44.31 36.12
C PHE A 18 -22.53 44.85 35.01
N LEU A 19 -21.36 45.43 35.33
CA LEU A 19 -20.37 45.88 34.35
C LEU A 19 -19.79 44.68 33.58
N ILE A 20 -19.49 43.57 34.23
CA ILE A 20 -19.04 42.33 33.60
C ILE A 20 -20.11 41.80 32.63
N VAL A 21 -21.38 41.78 33.05
CA VAL A 21 -22.49 41.32 32.21
C VAL A 21 -22.71 42.27 31.04
N CYS A 22 -22.66 43.62 31.26
CA CYS A 22 -22.75 44.60 30.18
C CYS A 22 -21.59 44.55 29.22
N CYS A 23 -20.34 44.29 29.69
CA CYS A 23 -19.19 44.07 28.85
C CYS A 23 -19.32 42.75 28.04
N MET A 24 -19.86 41.69 28.64
CA MET A 24 -20.14 40.43 27.90
C MET A 24 -21.17 40.63 26.78
N TYR A 25 -22.15 41.54 26.95
CA TYR A 25 -23.14 41.84 25.89
C TYR A 25 -22.69 42.93 24.93
N ALA A 26 -21.78 43.85 25.37
CA ALA A 26 -21.31 44.97 24.57
C ALA A 26 -19.99 44.65 23.82
N HIS A 27 -19.30 43.55 24.17
CA HIS A 27 -18.11 43.14 23.44
C HIS A 27 -18.54 42.58 22.09
N PRO A 28 -18.26 43.27 20.98
CA PRO A 28 -18.19 42.57 19.71
C PRO A 28 -16.96 41.64 19.88
N LEU A 29 -17.23 40.34 20.14
CA LEU A 29 -16.24 39.27 19.94
C LEU A 29 -15.39 39.70 18.75
N LYS A 30 -14.07 39.91 18.97
CA LYS A 30 -13.06 40.44 18.03
C LYS A 30 -13.62 40.62 16.62
N LYS A 31 -13.63 41.84 16.05
CA LYS A 31 -14.21 42.16 14.73
C LYS A 31 -14.24 40.93 13.86
N SER A 32 -15.45 40.41 13.62
CA SER A 32 -15.64 39.26 12.73
C SER A 32 -15.04 39.69 11.39
N THR A 33 -13.79 39.35 11.16
CA THR A 33 -13.27 39.32 9.80
C THR A 33 -14.22 38.41 9.05
N VAL A 34 -14.88 38.93 8.03
CA VAL A 34 -15.73 38.14 7.16
C VAL A 34 -14.77 37.09 6.55
N ILE A 35 -14.76 35.89 7.12
CA ILE A 35 -14.03 34.77 6.57
C ILE A 35 -14.91 34.32 5.41
N PRO A 36 -14.43 34.39 4.15
CA PRO A 36 -15.20 33.89 3.02
C PRO A 36 -15.53 32.39 3.24
N ASP A 37 -16.69 32.01 2.77
CA ASP A 37 -17.06 30.58 2.82
C ASP A 37 -15.95 29.75 2.16
N PHE A 38 -15.46 28.74 2.89
CA PHE A 38 -14.42 27.85 2.40
C PHE A 38 -15.04 26.94 1.33
N SER A 39 -14.68 27.16 0.10
CA SER A 39 -15.11 26.35 -1.04
C SER A 39 -13.95 26.24 -2.04
N LEU A 40 -13.62 25.01 -2.41
CA LEU A 40 -12.67 24.72 -3.46
C LEU A 40 -13.43 24.08 -4.63
N ALA A 41 -13.14 24.51 -5.83
CA ALA A 41 -13.62 23.85 -7.03
C ALA A 41 -12.89 22.51 -7.21
N ASP A 42 -13.60 21.50 -7.67
CA ASP A 42 -12.99 20.23 -8.03
C ASP A 42 -12.04 20.39 -9.23
N ASP A 43 -10.94 19.63 -9.21
CA ASP A 43 -10.00 19.59 -10.31
C ASP A 43 -10.29 18.37 -11.19
N THR A 44 -10.19 18.51 -12.51
CA THR A 44 -10.41 17.41 -13.45
C THR A 44 -9.33 17.35 -14.51
N ILE A 45 -8.71 16.18 -14.66
CA ILE A 45 -7.87 15.83 -15.79
C ILE A 45 -8.71 14.90 -16.68
N SER A 46 -9.25 15.44 -17.76
CA SER A 46 -10.16 14.71 -18.65
C SER A 46 -9.42 13.73 -19.57
N ALA A 47 -10.09 12.63 -19.89
CA ALA A 47 -9.63 11.70 -20.92
C ALA A 47 -9.45 12.42 -22.25
N SER A 48 -8.38 12.10 -22.96
CA SER A 48 -8.01 12.70 -24.26
C SER A 48 -8.01 11.69 -25.42
N SER A 49 -8.34 10.42 -25.15
CA SER A 49 -8.45 9.35 -26.14
C SER A 49 -9.52 8.34 -25.76
N ASP A 50 -9.93 7.53 -26.71
CA ASP A 50 -10.84 6.42 -26.48
C ASP A 50 -10.17 5.28 -25.70
N THR A 51 -10.96 4.57 -24.92
CA THR A 51 -10.51 3.38 -24.21
C THR A 51 -10.10 2.30 -25.23
N PRO A 52 -8.89 1.72 -25.12
CA PRO A 52 -8.44 0.69 -26.04
C PRO A 52 -9.29 -0.58 -25.89
N LYS A 53 -9.31 -1.37 -26.97
CA LYS A 53 -10.00 -2.66 -26.94
C LYS A 53 -9.43 -3.57 -25.86
N GLN A 54 -10.32 -4.28 -25.16
CA GLN A 54 -9.93 -5.26 -24.16
C GLN A 54 -8.98 -6.31 -24.73
N LEU A 55 -7.95 -6.68 -23.94
CA LEU A 55 -6.98 -7.71 -24.32
C LEU A 55 -7.64 -9.09 -24.46
N SER A 56 -7.28 -9.79 -25.54
CA SER A 56 -7.65 -11.20 -25.70
C SER A 56 -6.58 -12.08 -25.05
N LEU A 57 -6.81 -12.52 -23.81
CA LEU A 57 -5.88 -13.32 -23.02
C LEU A 57 -6.37 -14.76 -22.92
N PHE A 58 -5.44 -15.72 -23.04
CA PHE A 58 -5.69 -17.15 -22.81
C PHE A 58 -5.92 -17.45 -21.31
N ALA A 59 -5.27 -16.70 -20.42
CA ALA A 59 -5.40 -16.85 -18.99
C ALA A 59 -6.86 -16.70 -18.54
N SER A 60 -7.30 -17.57 -17.63
CA SER A 60 -8.62 -17.48 -17.00
C SER A 60 -8.69 -16.35 -15.97
N GLY A 61 -7.56 -15.97 -15.39
CA GLY A 61 -7.41 -14.81 -14.51
C GLY A 61 -6.11 -14.08 -14.80
N ALA A 62 -6.16 -12.75 -14.86
CA ALA A 62 -5.00 -11.91 -15.14
C ALA A 62 -5.08 -10.56 -14.41
N CYS A 63 -3.93 -10.02 -14.04
CA CYS A 63 -3.78 -8.70 -13.45
C CYS A 63 -2.49 -8.04 -13.95
N LEU A 64 -2.54 -6.73 -14.12
CA LEU A 64 -1.40 -5.84 -14.32
C LEU A 64 -1.44 -4.75 -13.27
N MET A 65 -0.34 -4.50 -12.58
CA MET A 65 -0.26 -3.57 -11.46
C MET A 65 1.00 -2.72 -11.53
N ASP A 66 0.90 -1.44 -11.20
CA ASP A 66 2.05 -0.59 -10.94
C ASP A 66 2.64 -0.89 -9.56
N VAL A 67 3.93 -1.15 -9.51
CA VAL A 67 4.65 -1.55 -8.27
C VAL A 67 4.62 -0.47 -7.20
N GLU A 68 4.74 0.80 -7.59
CA GLU A 68 4.90 1.90 -6.65
C GLU A 68 3.57 2.33 -6.03
N SER A 69 2.53 2.51 -6.83
CA SER A 69 1.21 2.93 -6.35
C SER A 69 0.32 1.77 -5.90
N GLY A 70 0.65 0.53 -6.28
CA GLY A 70 -0.22 -0.64 -6.09
C GLY A 70 -1.49 -0.61 -6.94
N ARG A 71 -1.57 0.33 -7.90
CA ARG A 71 -2.74 0.50 -8.76
C ARG A 71 -2.86 -0.63 -9.78
N ILE A 72 -4.04 -1.25 -9.86
CA ILE A 72 -4.38 -2.19 -10.92
C ILE A 72 -4.64 -1.39 -12.21
N LEU A 73 -3.90 -1.71 -13.26
CA LEU A 73 -3.98 -1.06 -14.57
C LEU A 73 -4.78 -1.88 -15.57
N TYR A 74 -4.87 -3.18 -15.36
CA TYR A 74 -5.70 -4.10 -16.13
C TYR A 74 -6.10 -5.29 -15.26
N GLY A 75 -7.36 -5.71 -15.36
CA GLY A 75 -7.91 -6.87 -14.67
C GLY A 75 -8.76 -7.75 -15.58
N LYS A 76 -8.64 -9.07 -15.42
CA LYS A 76 -9.54 -10.09 -15.96
C LYS A 76 -9.73 -11.13 -14.87
N GLU A 77 -10.93 -11.19 -14.28
CA GLU A 77 -11.19 -12.07 -13.13
C GLU A 77 -10.08 -11.97 -12.07
N GLU A 78 -9.55 -10.76 -11.90
CA GLU A 78 -8.36 -10.47 -11.11
C GLU A 78 -8.56 -10.69 -9.61
N GLN A 79 -9.80 -10.71 -9.14
CA GLN A 79 -10.16 -10.98 -7.75
C GLN A 79 -10.65 -12.41 -7.52
N THR A 80 -10.75 -13.23 -8.57
CA THR A 80 -11.26 -14.60 -8.48
C THR A 80 -10.17 -15.58 -8.00
N PRO A 81 -10.35 -16.25 -6.84
CA PRO A 81 -9.36 -17.20 -6.31
C PRO A 81 -9.15 -18.39 -7.23
N ARG A 82 -7.87 -18.75 -7.43
CA ARG A 82 -7.45 -19.86 -8.29
C ARG A 82 -6.23 -20.56 -7.71
N PRO A 83 -6.00 -21.84 -8.04
CA PRO A 83 -4.71 -22.48 -7.79
C PRO A 83 -3.60 -21.72 -8.51
N MET A 84 -2.47 -21.48 -7.82
CA MET A 84 -1.37 -20.67 -8.32
C MET A 84 -0.09 -21.45 -8.60
N ALA A 85 -0.10 -22.77 -8.33
CA ALA A 85 1.05 -23.65 -8.52
C ALA A 85 2.34 -23.05 -7.90
N SER A 86 3.48 -23.31 -8.49
CA SER A 86 4.80 -22.88 -8.00
C SER A 86 5.04 -21.35 -7.97
N THR A 87 4.08 -20.51 -8.39
CA THR A 87 4.18 -19.07 -8.12
C THR A 87 4.11 -18.78 -6.61
N THR A 88 3.57 -19.70 -5.81
CA THR A 88 3.67 -19.77 -4.33
C THR A 88 5.08 -19.53 -3.81
N LYS A 89 6.11 -20.01 -4.54
CA LYS A 89 7.52 -19.94 -4.12
C LYS A 89 8.04 -18.48 -4.02
N ILE A 90 7.31 -17.51 -4.55
CA ILE A 90 7.59 -16.08 -4.33
C ILE A 90 7.48 -15.78 -2.84
N MET A 91 6.39 -16.18 -2.18
CA MET A 91 6.20 -16.01 -0.74
C MET A 91 7.23 -16.80 0.06
N THR A 92 7.54 -18.03 -0.36
CA THR A 92 8.55 -18.85 0.31
C THR A 92 9.94 -18.22 0.28
N CYS A 93 10.35 -17.70 -0.88
CA CYS A 93 11.62 -16.99 -1.05
C CYS A 93 11.66 -15.70 -0.21
N LEU A 94 10.58 -14.94 -0.24
CA LEU A 94 10.47 -13.67 0.49
C LEU A 94 10.62 -13.87 2.01
N LEU A 95 9.87 -14.81 2.58
CA LEU A 95 9.95 -15.11 4.02
C LEU A 95 11.33 -15.61 4.43
N ALA A 96 11.96 -16.45 3.61
CA ALA A 96 13.31 -16.92 3.88
C ALA A 96 14.32 -15.76 3.86
N LEU A 97 14.20 -14.81 2.94
CA LEU A 97 15.04 -13.59 2.88
C LEU A 97 14.82 -12.65 4.07
N GLU A 98 13.60 -12.62 4.60
CA GLU A 98 13.26 -11.73 5.74
C GLU A 98 13.62 -12.34 7.09
N GLN A 99 13.62 -13.68 7.23
CA GLN A 99 13.69 -14.36 8.53
C GLN A 99 14.95 -15.23 8.71
N SER A 100 15.85 -15.28 7.75
CA SER A 100 17.09 -16.04 7.84
C SER A 100 18.27 -15.31 7.19
N SER A 101 19.50 -15.69 7.61
CA SER A 101 20.71 -15.21 6.97
C SER A 101 21.00 -16.00 5.68
N PRO A 102 21.52 -15.36 4.61
CA PRO A 102 21.94 -16.05 3.39
C PRO A 102 22.98 -17.14 3.61
N SER A 103 23.78 -17.05 4.65
CA SER A 103 24.84 -18.01 5.00
C SER A 103 24.38 -19.13 5.93
N GLU A 104 23.14 -19.08 6.44
CA GLU A 104 22.60 -20.16 7.27
C GLU A 104 22.55 -21.47 6.53
N GLU A 105 22.81 -22.55 7.27
CA GLU A 105 22.82 -23.89 6.74
C GLU A 105 21.50 -24.58 6.90
N VAL A 106 20.96 -25.05 5.81
CA VAL A 106 19.69 -25.74 5.72
C VAL A 106 19.90 -27.19 5.33
N SER A 107 19.41 -28.12 6.15
CA SER A 107 19.53 -29.56 5.95
C SER A 107 18.24 -30.17 5.39
N PHE A 108 18.39 -31.15 4.50
CA PHE A 108 17.27 -31.86 3.91
C PHE A 108 16.76 -32.96 4.85
N SER A 109 15.51 -32.84 5.26
CA SER A 109 14.79 -33.85 6.06
C SER A 109 14.32 -35.05 5.22
N SER A 110 13.79 -36.09 5.86
CA SER A 110 13.10 -37.20 5.18
C SER A 110 11.87 -36.72 4.40
N ARG A 111 11.14 -35.71 4.90
CA ARG A 111 9.98 -35.12 4.24
C ARG A 111 10.41 -34.34 2.99
N ALA A 112 11.45 -33.53 3.09
CA ALA A 112 11.97 -32.77 1.96
C ALA A 112 12.37 -33.68 0.81
N VAL A 113 13.21 -34.71 1.05
CA VAL A 113 13.67 -35.63 -0.02
C VAL A 113 12.57 -36.50 -0.62
N SER A 114 11.43 -36.65 0.04
CA SER A 114 10.28 -37.39 -0.48
C SER A 114 9.39 -36.61 -1.44
N MET A 115 9.70 -35.32 -1.66
CA MET A 115 8.87 -34.47 -2.52
C MET A 115 8.90 -34.94 -3.99
N PRO A 116 7.74 -34.86 -4.67
CA PRO A 116 7.66 -35.22 -6.08
C PRO A 116 8.45 -34.26 -6.97
N LYS A 117 8.79 -34.67 -8.17
CA LYS A 117 9.42 -33.82 -9.19
C LYS A 117 8.56 -32.56 -9.45
N VAL A 118 9.17 -31.38 -9.69
CA VAL A 118 10.59 -31.09 -9.89
C VAL A 118 11.30 -31.01 -8.53
N HIS A 119 12.51 -31.61 -8.41
CA HIS A 119 13.27 -31.61 -7.17
C HIS A 119 14.79 -31.49 -7.45
N LEU A 120 15.54 -30.94 -6.52
CA LEU A 120 17.01 -30.88 -6.56
C LEU A 120 17.60 -32.29 -6.52
N GLY A 121 16.93 -33.20 -5.81
CA GLY A 121 17.36 -34.60 -5.67
C GLY A 121 18.49 -34.76 -4.64
N ALA A 122 18.58 -33.84 -3.68
CA ALA A 122 19.52 -33.98 -2.58
C ALA A 122 19.20 -35.18 -1.68
N SER A 123 20.23 -35.75 -1.07
CA SER A 123 20.05 -36.86 -0.13
C SER A 123 19.64 -36.34 1.26
N LYS A 124 18.97 -37.17 2.05
CA LYS A 124 18.67 -36.86 3.47
C LYS A 124 19.97 -36.48 4.20
N GLY A 125 19.92 -35.36 4.93
CA GLY A 125 21.07 -34.84 5.65
C GLY A 125 22.10 -34.10 4.79
N SER A 126 21.87 -33.93 3.47
CA SER A 126 22.61 -32.95 2.68
C SER A 126 22.31 -31.53 3.20
N SER A 127 23.31 -30.68 3.26
CA SER A 127 23.20 -29.33 3.76
C SER A 127 23.76 -28.31 2.75
N PHE A 128 23.05 -27.21 2.57
CA PHE A 128 23.39 -26.13 1.66
C PHE A 128 23.21 -24.79 2.38
N THR A 129 23.79 -23.72 1.84
CA THR A 129 23.48 -22.38 2.33
C THR A 129 22.05 -21.98 1.93
N MET A 130 21.39 -21.15 2.76
CA MET A 130 20.08 -20.60 2.41
C MET A 130 20.11 -19.91 1.05
N ASN A 131 21.15 -19.11 0.78
CA ASN A 131 21.32 -18.45 -0.52
C ASN A 131 21.35 -19.42 -1.71
N ASP A 132 22.00 -20.57 -1.58
CA ASP A 132 22.01 -21.59 -2.64
C ASP A 132 20.66 -22.22 -2.85
N LEU A 133 19.94 -22.48 -1.76
CA LEU A 133 18.59 -23.04 -1.82
C LEU A 133 17.60 -22.06 -2.42
N LEU A 134 17.71 -20.76 -2.14
CA LEU A 134 16.83 -19.77 -2.75
C LEU A 134 17.05 -19.66 -4.27
N HIS A 135 18.27 -19.84 -4.76
CA HIS A 135 18.51 -19.97 -6.21
C HIS A 135 17.89 -21.26 -6.76
N SER A 136 18.07 -22.42 -6.08
CA SER A 136 17.42 -23.67 -6.45
C SER A 136 15.90 -23.56 -6.51
N LEU A 137 15.31 -22.88 -5.53
CA LEU A 137 13.87 -22.62 -5.41
C LEU A 137 13.34 -21.78 -6.58
N MET A 138 14.02 -20.69 -6.93
CA MET A 138 13.51 -19.72 -7.88
C MET A 138 13.86 -20.07 -9.33
N LEU A 139 15.06 -20.53 -9.62
CA LEU A 139 15.51 -20.84 -10.96
C LEU A 139 14.89 -22.14 -11.50
N GLU A 140 14.99 -23.23 -10.71
CA GLU A 140 14.56 -24.58 -11.11
C GLU A 140 13.20 -24.99 -10.54
N SER A 141 12.69 -24.22 -9.56
CA SER A 141 11.40 -24.51 -8.92
C SER A 141 11.36 -25.80 -8.07
N HIS A 142 12.46 -26.22 -7.48
CA HIS A 142 12.58 -27.48 -6.75
C HIS A 142 11.64 -27.56 -5.54
N ASN A 143 10.85 -28.64 -5.46
CA ASN A 143 9.83 -28.83 -4.42
C ASN A 143 10.44 -29.31 -3.08
N ASP A 144 11.46 -30.15 -3.13
CA ASP A 144 12.23 -30.60 -1.98
C ASP A 144 12.95 -29.41 -1.29
N THR A 145 13.54 -28.53 -2.09
CA THR A 145 14.14 -27.29 -1.62
C THR A 145 13.12 -26.41 -0.90
N ALA A 146 11.91 -26.25 -1.45
CA ALA A 146 10.87 -25.45 -0.81
C ALA A 146 10.49 -26.00 0.58
N VAL A 147 10.43 -27.32 0.72
CA VAL A 147 10.14 -27.98 2.00
C VAL A 147 11.30 -27.84 2.97
N ALA A 148 12.55 -28.03 2.52
CA ALA A 148 13.72 -27.83 3.38
C ALA A 148 13.81 -26.39 3.94
N VAL A 149 13.59 -25.39 3.08
CA VAL A 149 13.52 -23.99 3.47
C VAL A 149 12.39 -23.73 4.47
N ALA A 150 11.21 -24.28 4.20
CA ALA A 150 10.03 -24.13 5.08
C ALA A 150 10.26 -24.75 6.47
N GLU A 151 10.81 -25.96 6.53
CA GLU A 151 11.13 -26.61 7.80
C GLU A 151 12.18 -25.83 8.61
N HIS A 152 13.18 -25.25 7.93
CA HIS A 152 14.20 -24.44 8.58
C HIS A 152 13.63 -23.16 9.18
N VAL A 153 12.86 -22.38 8.40
CA VAL A 153 12.36 -21.05 8.80
C VAL A 153 11.12 -21.17 9.69
N GLY A 154 10.28 -22.16 9.47
CA GLY A 154 9.01 -22.35 10.18
C GLY A 154 9.05 -23.40 11.29
N GLY A 155 10.15 -24.14 11.43
CA GLY A 155 10.25 -25.30 12.32
C GLY A 155 9.49 -26.53 11.78
N SER A 156 8.50 -26.34 10.92
CA SER A 156 7.75 -27.35 10.18
C SER A 156 7.13 -26.73 8.93
N VAL A 157 6.61 -27.58 8.02
CA VAL A 157 5.86 -27.09 6.84
C VAL A 157 4.59 -26.35 7.26
N GLU A 158 3.91 -26.84 8.27
CA GLU A 158 2.69 -26.28 8.82
C GLU A 158 2.99 -24.92 9.49
N GLY A 159 4.01 -24.85 10.35
CA GLY A 159 4.42 -23.59 10.99
C GLY A 159 4.92 -22.55 9.96
N PHE A 160 5.49 -23.00 8.84
CA PHE A 160 5.82 -22.10 7.75
C PHE A 160 4.58 -21.61 6.99
N ALA A 161 3.58 -22.45 6.78
CA ALA A 161 2.31 -22.07 6.18
C ALA A 161 1.59 -20.99 7.04
N ASP A 162 1.66 -21.11 8.37
CA ASP A 162 1.13 -20.08 9.28
C ASP A 162 1.84 -18.73 9.06
N LYS A 163 3.19 -18.75 8.94
CA LYS A 163 3.96 -17.52 8.62
C LYS A 163 3.62 -16.96 7.24
N MET A 164 3.39 -17.80 6.23
CA MET A 164 2.96 -17.36 4.89
C MET A 164 1.60 -16.66 4.97
N ASN A 165 0.66 -17.19 5.73
CA ASN A 165 -0.67 -16.61 5.90
C ASN A 165 -0.65 -15.33 6.75
N GLN A 166 0.21 -15.27 7.76
CA GLN A 166 0.45 -14.02 8.50
C GLN A 166 0.99 -12.93 7.57
N LYS A 167 2.00 -13.23 6.76
CA LYS A 167 2.55 -12.28 5.78
C LYS A 167 1.51 -11.89 4.73
N ALA A 168 0.65 -12.82 4.30
CA ALA A 168 -0.45 -12.52 3.39
C ALA A 168 -1.41 -11.48 3.99
N ALA A 169 -1.77 -11.62 5.26
CA ALA A 169 -2.60 -10.66 5.97
C ALA A 169 -1.91 -9.29 6.11
N GLU A 170 -0.61 -9.25 6.47
CA GLU A 170 0.18 -8.02 6.54
C GLU A 170 0.23 -7.27 5.20
N LEU A 171 0.27 -8.00 4.09
CA LEU A 171 0.29 -7.44 2.74
C LEU A 171 -1.11 -7.17 2.16
N GLY A 172 -2.18 -7.46 2.90
CA GLY A 172 -3.56 -7.29 2.45
C GLY A 172 -3.94 -8.22 1.29
N LEU A 173 -3.39 -9.46 1.26
CA LEU A 173 -3.73 -10.50 0.29
C LEU A 173 -4.99 -11.24 0.75
N ASN A 174 -6.13 -10.55 0.68
CA ASN A 174 -7.36 -10.95 1.39
C ASN A 174 -8.04 -12.21 0.84
N ALA A 175 -7.73 -12.61 -0.39
CA ALA A 175 -8.27 -13.80 -1.04
C ALA A 175 -7.21 -14.90 -1.25
N THR A 176 -6.08 -14.80 -0.53
CA THR A 176 -4.96 -15.74 -0.59
C THR A 176 -4.88 -16.59 0.66
N HIS A 177 -4.71 -17.90 0.46
CA HIS A 177 -4.42 -18.83 1.54
C HIS A 177 -3.35 -19.83 1.11
N PHE A 178 -2.30 -19.93 1.90
CA PHE A 178 -1.18 -20.83 1.69
C PHE A 178 -1.29 -22.08 2.57
N VAL A 179 -1.14 -23.25 1.97
CA VAL A 179 -1.11 -24.55 2.65
C VAL A 179 0.25 -25.23 2.45
N THR A 180 0.85 -25.02 1.28
CA THR A 180 2.12 -25.64 0.92
C THR A 180 3.17 -24.61 0.54
N PRO A 181 4.47 -24.80 0.89
CA PRO A 181 5.52 -23.86 0.53
C PRO A 181 5.98 -23.96 -0.92
N ASN A 182 5.64 -25.05 -1.60
CA ASN A 182 6.07 -25.37 -2.96
C ASN A 182 5.01 -25.09 -4.03
N GLY A 183 3.73 -24.91 -3.62
CA GLY A 183 2.61 -24.68 -4.53
C GLY A 183 2.04 -25.95 -5.15
N LEU A 184 2.30 -27.11 -4.58
CA LEU A 184 1.55 -28.32 -4.92
C LEU A 184 0.11 -28.18 -4.46
N ASP A 185 -0.81 -28.76 -5.24
CA ASP A 185 -2.24 -28.66 -4.99
C ASP A 185 -2.62 -29.22 -3.61
N ALA A 186 -3.34 -28.43 -2.84
CA ALA A 186 -3.92 -28.79 -1.55
C ALA A 186 -5.27 -28.05 -1.40
N ASP A 187 -6.15 -28.59 -0.58
CA ASP A 187 -7.44 -27.95 -0.32
C ASP A 187 -7.24 -26.59 0.34
N GLY A 188 -7.88 -25.59 -0.21
CA GLY A 188 -7.74 -24.21 0.25
C GLY A 188 -6.46 -23.50 -0.22
N HIS A 189 -5.51 -24.15 -0.90
CA HIS A 189 -4.31 -23.49 -1.42
C HIS A 189 -4.62 -22.69 -2.68
N GLN A 190 -4.83 -21.38 -2.52
CA GLN A 190 -5.30 -20.51 -3.60
C GLN A 190 -4.85 -19.05 -3.41
N SER A 191 -4.89 -18.31 -4.51
CA SER A 191 -4.68 -16.86 -4.54
C SER A 191 -5.45 -16.24 -5.71
N THR A 192 -5.43 -14.92 -5.82
CA THR A 192 -5.98 -14.18 -6.95
C THR A 192 -4.87 -13.56 -7.78
N PRO A 193 -5.10 -13.25 -9.08
CA PRO A 193 -4.13 -12.50 -9.87
C PRO A 193 -3.74 -11.15 -9.23
N ALA A 194 -4.68 -10.44 -8.61
CA ALA A 194 -4.41 -9.17 -7.93
C ALA A 194 -3.51 -9.35 -6.70
N ASP A 195 -3.80 -10.33 -5.85
CA ASP A 195 -2.98 -10.62 -4.67
C ASP A 195 -1.57 -11.07 -5.06
N MET A 196 -1.44 -11.88 -6.12
CA MET A 196 -0.13 -12.29 -6.62
C MET A 196 0.67 -11.12 -7.21
N CYS A 197 0.03 -10.15 -7.88
CA CYS A 197 0.68 -8.92 -8.31
C CYS A 197 1.13 -8.08 -7.10
N ARG A 198 0.32 -7.97 -6.05
CA ARG A 198 0.66 -7.25 -4.82
C ARG A 198 1.84 -7.90 -4.11
N LEU A 199 1.83 -9.23 -3.97
CA LEU A 199 2.96 -9.98 -3.43
C LEU A 199 4.24 -9.75 -4.25
N ALA A 200 4.13 -9.82 -5.59
CA ALA A 200 5.26 -9.59 -6.49
C ALA A 200 5.77 -8.15 -6.40
N SER A 201 4.89 -7.16 -6.29
CA SER A 201 5.25 -5.75 -6.13
C SER A 201 6.05 -5.53 -4.84
N TYR A 202 5.63 -6.15 -3.74
CA TYR A 202 6.38 -6.11 -2.49
C TYR A 202 7.73 -6.82 -2.61
N ALA A 203 7.77 -8.01 -3.20
CA ALA A 203 9.01 -8.77 -3.38
C ALA A 203 10.03 -8.03 -4.27
N CYS A 204 9.57 -7.30 -5.28
CA CYS A 204 10.43 -6.49 -6.16
C CYS A 204 11.13 -5.31 -5.45
N GLN A 205 10.71 -4.93 -4.24
CA GLN A 205 11.41 -3.94 -3.43
C GLN A 205 12.64 -4.52 -2.72
N ASN A 206 12.74 -5.85 -2.61
CA ASN A 206 13.88 -6.53 -2.01
C ASN A 206 14.97 -6.76 -3.07
N LYS A 207 16.15 -6.15 -2.86
CA LYS A 207 17.29 -6.24 -3.80
C LYS A 207 17.86 -7.65 -3.93
N ASP A 208 17.87 -8.42 -2.86
CA ASP A 208 18.39 -9.79 -2.89
C ASP A 208 17.42 -10.72 -3.61
N PHE A 209 16.11 -10.52 -3.45
CA PHE A 209 15.11 -11.20 -4.26
C PHE A 209 15.32 -10.95 -5.76
N LEU A 210 15.47 -9.69 -6.16
CA LEU A 210 15.73 -9.33 -7.56
C LEU A 210 17.01 -9.97 -8.09
N LYS A 211 18.09 -9.98 -7.30
CA LYS A 211 19.37 -10.61 -7.66
C LYS A 211 19.19 -12.11 -7.91
N ILE A 212 18.45 -12.81 -7.05
CA ILE A 212 18.21 -14.25 -7.20
C ILE A 212 17.43 -14.54 -8.48
N ILE A 213 16.29 -13.88 -8.69
CA ILE A 213 15.42 -14.20 -9.83
C ILE A 213 16.01 -13.81 -11.18
N GLN A 214 16.96 -12.87 -11.22
CA GLN A 214 17.67 -12.44 -12.44
C GLN A 214 18.95 -13.28 -12.71
N THR A 215 19.34 -14.17 -11.82
CA THR A 215 20.50 -15.02 -12.03
C THR A 215 20.25 -16.00 -13.18
N PRO A 216 21.03 -15.99 -14.25
CA PRO A 216 20.80 -16.90 -15.40
C PRO A 216 21.10 -18.35 -15.08
N SER A 217 22.18 -18.61 -14.37
CA SER A 217 22.58 -19.94 -13.93
C SER A 217 23.50 -19.84 -12.71
N LYS A 218 23.52 -20.91 -11.91
CA LYS A 218 24.42 -21.02 -10.75
C LYS A 218 24.74 -22.47 -10.47
N THR A 219 25.97 -22.77 -10.14
CA THR A 219 26.36 -24.05 -9.56
C THR A 219 26.35 -23.92 -8.04
N ILE A 220 25.67 -24.83 -7.37
CA ILE A 220 25.64 -24.94 -5.91
C ILE A 220 26.24 -26.28 -5.49
N SER A 221 26.75 -26.36 -4.27
CA SER A 221 27.31 -27.61 -3.75
C SER A 221 26.85 -27.87 -2.32
N ASP A 222 26.62 -29.15 -1.99
CA ASP A 222 26.41 -29.53 -0.61
C ASP A 222 27.75 -29.57 0.16
N LYS A 223 27.70 -29.70 1.47
CA LYS A 223 28.90 -29.81 2.31
C LYS A 223 29.75 -31.04 2.05
N LYS A 224 29.23 -32.03 1.35
CA LYS A 224 29.97 -33.26 0.97
C LYS A 224 30.64 -33.10 -0.39
N GLY A 225 30.47 -31.94 -1.05
CA GLY A 225 31.09 -31.65 -2.35
C GLY A 225 30.29 -32.11 -3.57
N HIS A 226 29.05 -32.58 -3.41
CA HIS A 226 28.20 -32.86 -4.57
C HIS A 226 27.72 -31.53 -5.16
N SER A 227 27.92 -31.37 -6.46
CA SER A 227 27.56 -30.12 -7.17
C SER A 227 26.31 -30.31 -8.02
N TYR A 228 25.50 -29.25 -8.07
CA TYR A 228 24.23 -29.17 -8.80
C TYR A 228 24.23 -27.90 -9.65
N SER A 229 24.00 -28.06 -10.95
CA SER A 229 23.88 -26.92 -11.87
C SER A 229 22.44 -26.47 -11.95
N LEU A 230 22.21 -25.20 -11.73
CA LEU A 230 20.89 -24.56 -11.78
C LEU A 230 20.82 -23.65 -13.02
N THR A 231 19.71 -23.71 -13.74
CA THR A 231 19.43 -22.84 -14.90
C THR A 231 18.09 -22.14 -14.71
N ASN A 232 18.04 -20.86 -15.02
CA ASN A 232 16.82 -20.12 -14.90
C ASN A 232 15.85 -20.45 -16.07
N HIS A 233 14.70 -20.99 -15.75
CA HIS A 233 13.67 -21.37 -16.73
C HIS A 233 12.68 -20.24 -17.07
N ASP A 234 12.94 -19.02 -16.59
CA ASP A 234 12.13 -17.84 -16.93
C ASP A 234 12.51 -17.28 -18.30
N ALA A 235 11.86 -17.75 -19.34
CA ALA A 235 12.07 -17.27 -20.70
C ALA A 235 11.65 -15.79 -20.91
N PHE A 236 10.90 -15.21 -20.00
CA PHE A 236 10.51 -13.79 -20.05
C PHE A 236 11.73 -12.88 -19.89
N LEU A 237 12.71 -13.26 -19.05
CA LEU A 237 13.95 -12.51 -18.82
C LEU A 237 14.74 -12.23 -20.10
N THR A 238 14.74 -13.17 -21.05
CA THR A 238 15.51 -13.05 -22.28
C THR A 238 14.68 -12.64 -23.49
N SER A 239 13.35 -12.67 -23.37
CA SER A 239 12.44 -12.45 -24.48
C SER A 239 11.61 -11.19 -24.39
N TYR A 240 11.80 -10.37 -23.32
CA TYR A 240 11.08 -9.12 -23.14
C TYR A 240 12.00 -8.01 -22.61
N SER A 241 12.01 -6.86 -23.28
CA SER A 241 12.85 -5.73 -22.90
C SER A 241 12.42 -5.14 -21.55
N GLY A 242 13.36 -5.01 -20.62
CA GLY A 242 13.13 -4.52 -19.27
C GLY A 242 12.61 -5.57 -18.30
N ALA A 243 12.52 -6.86 -18.70
CA ALA A 243 12.09 -7.94 -17.81
C ALA A 243 12.96 -8.06 -16.56
N LEU A 244 12.31 -8.26 -15.40
CA LEU A 244 12.93 -8.51 -14.11
C LEU A 244 12.75 -9.98 -13.64
N GLY A 245 11.86 -10.73 -14.24
CA GLY A 245 11.47 -12.10 -13.89
C GLY A 245 9.97 -12.14 -13.65
N ILE A 246 9.40 -13.08 -12.92
CA ILE A 246 9.76 -13.57 -11.57
C ILE A 246 9.67 -15.11 -11.47
N LYS A 247 8.43 -15.71 -11.65
CA LYS A 247 8.22 -17.10 -11.33
C LYS A 247 7.15 -17.77 -12.21
N THR A 248 7.50 -18.93 -12.77
CA THR A 248 6.58 -19.84 -13.44
C THR A 248 5.91 -20.79 -12.46
N GLY A 249 4.72 -21.28 -12.82
CA GLY A 249 4.02 -22.34 -12.11
C GLY A 249 3.26 -23.25 -13.07
N PHE A 250 3.10 -24.52 -12.69
CA PHE A 250 2.24 -25.48 -13.34
C PHE A 250 1.86 -26.59 -12.39
N THR A 251 0.56 -26.91 -12.31
CA THR A 251 0.01 -28.19 -11.85
C THR A 251 -1.13 -28.56 -12.78
N GLY A 252 -1.57 -29.81 -12.73
CA GLY A 252 -2.73 -30.26 -13.52
C GLY A 252 -4.00 -29.44 -13.23
N LYS A 253 -4.20 -29.05 -11.97
CA LYS A 253 -5.34 -28.21 -11.51
C LYS A 253 -5.18 -26.74 -11.87
N ALA A 254 -3.99 -26.18 -11.69
CA ALA A 254 -3.74 -24.74 -11.90
C ALA A 254 -3.59 -24.35 -13.39
N GLY A 255 -3.15 -25.28 -14.26
CA GLY A 255 -2.70 -24.91 -15.59
C GLY A 255 -1.38 -24.16 -15.55
N TYR A 256 -1.01 -23.52 -16.67
CA TYR A 256 0.19 -22.68 -16.73
C TYR A 256 -0.06 -21.33 -16.07
N CYS A 257 0.80 -21.01 -15.09
CA CYS A 257 0.80 -19.76 -14.35
C CYS A 257 2.14 -19.05 -14.53
N PHE A 258 2.11 -17.72 -14.49
CA PHE A 258 3.31 -16.89 -14.44
C PHE A 258 3.05 -15.58 -13.70
N VAL A 259 3.97 -15.23 -12.83
CA VAL A 259 4.05 -13.90 -12.22
C VAL A 259 5.29 -13.23 -12.78
N GLY A 260 5.11 -12.10 -13.45
CA GLY A 260 6.16 -11.37 -14.12
C GLY A 260 6.32 -9.95 -13.59
N ALA A 261 7.52 -9.41 -13.76
CA ALA A 261 7.79 -7.99 -13.54
C ALA A 261 8.68 -7.44 -14.65
N ALA A 262 8.47 -6.18 -15.00
CA ALA A 262 9.31 -5.47 -15.95
C ALA A 262 9.41 -3.99 -15.57
N LYS A 263 10.53 -3.36 -15.92
CA LYS A 263 10.78 -1.93 -15.70
C LYS A 263 11.19 -1.26 -17.01
N ARG A 264 10.55 -0.15 -17.32
CA ARG A 264 10.98 0.76 -18.41
C ARG A 264 10.92 2.19 -17.86
N GLU A 265 11.97 2.92 -18.02
CA GLU A 265 12.11 4.28 -17.50
C GLU A 265 11.77 4.37 -16.01
N ASN A 266 10.75 5.15 -15.63
CA ASN A 266 10.29 5.33 -14.26
C ASN A 266 9.08 4.46 -13.89
N LEU A 267 8.59 3.60 -14.80
CA LEU A 267 7.44 2.72 -14.56
C LEU A 267 7.91 1.28 -14.34
N THR A 268 7.53 0.69 -13.21
CA THR A 268 7.77 -0.72 -12.90
C THR A 268 6.43 -1.41 -12.74
N LEU A 269 6.20 -2.46 -13.53
CA LEU A 269 4.95 -3.19 -13.58
C LEU A 269 5.14 -4.62 -13.10
N THR A 270 4.15 -5.14 -12.37
CA THR A 270 3.97 -6.56 -12.13
C THR A 270 2.74 -7.07 -12.86
N SER A 271 2.81 -8.30 -13.35
CA SER A 271 1.67 -8.99 -13.94
C SER A 271 1.54 -10.40 -13.37
N CYS A 272 0.33 -10.86 -13.29
CA CYS A 272 0.02 -12.25 -12.96
C CYS A 272 -0.95 -12.81 -13.98
N VAL A 273 -0.65 -14.01 -14.49
CA VAL A 273 -1.55 -14.81 -15.32
C VAL A 273 -1.72 -16.18 -14.68
N LEU A 274 -2.96 -16.54 -14.38
CA LEU A 274 -3.33 -17.84 -13.80
C LEU A 274 -4.19 -18.63 -14.80
N ALA A 275 -3.95 -19.94 -14.87
CA ALA A 275 -4.65 -20.81 -15.79
C ALA A 275 -4.58 -20.32 -17.27
N SER A 276 -3.35 -19.98 -17.72
CA SER A 276 -3.08 -19.56 -19.10
C SER A 276 -2.80 -20.78 -20.00
N GLY A 277 -3.78 -21.69 -20.06
CA GLY A 277 -3.73 -22.94 -20.83
C GLY A 277 -3.14 -24.14 -20.09
N TRP A 278 -3.24 -25.28 -20.75
CA TRP A 278 -2.73 -26.59 -20.31
C TRP A 278 -1.88 -27.20 -21.43
N PRO A 279 -1.17 -28.32 -21.18
CA PRO A 279 -0.42 -28.98 -22.23
C PRO A 279 -1.25 -29.27 -23.48
N PRO A 280 -0.70 -29.03 -24.69
CA PRO A 280 0.71 -28.70 -24.97
C PRO A 280 1.06 -27.20 -24.93
N ASP A 281 0.15 -26.30 -24.63
CA ASP A 281 0.21 -24.84 -24.87
C ASP A 281 1.03 -24.05 -23.83
N LYS A 282 2.19 -24.52 -23.43
CA LYS A 282 3.04 -23.91 -22.38
C LYS A 282 3.52 -22.49 -22.69
N SER A 283 3.42 -22.04 -23.95
CA SER A 283 3.85 -20.71 -24.39
C SER A 283 2.82 -19.60 -24.15
N ARG A 284 1.53 -19.95 -23.94
CA ARG A 284 0.43 -18.99 -23.80
C ARG A 284 0.66 -17.99 -22.67
N LYS A 285 1.20 -18.43 -21.52
CA LYS A 285 1.54 -17.56 -20.39
C LYS A 285 2.51 -16.42 -20.78
N TRP A 286 3.43 -16.69 -21.72
CA TRP A 286 4.35 -15.66 -22.22
C TRP A 286 3.66 -14.66 -23.15
N VAL A 287 2.74 -15.15 -23.98
CA VAL A 287 1.92 -14.29 -24.86
C VAL A 287 1.08 -13.35 -24.02
N ASP A 288 0.34 -13.88 -23.06
CA ASP A 288 -0.51 -13.09 -22.16
C ASP A 288 0.28 -12.06 -21.36
N THR A 289 1.42 -12.48 -20.79
CA THR A 289 2.27 -11.60 -19.99
C THR A 289 2.82 -10.43 -20.83
N LYS A 290 3.30 -10.71 -22.05
CA LYS A 290 3.80 -9.68 -22.94
C LYS A 290 2.69 -8.70 -23.34
N ALA A 291 1.51 -9.22 -23.65
CA ALA A 291 0.35 -8.39 -23.98
C ALA A 291 -0.04 -7.44 -22.82
N LEU A 292 -0.04 -7.96 -21.57
CA LEU A 292 -0.27 -7.14 -20.38
C LEU A 292 0.80 -6.05 -20.20
N MET A 293 2.08 -6.42 -20.31
CA MET A 293 3.18 -5.48 -20.14
C MET A 293 3.19 -4.41 -21.24
N ASP A 294 2.97 -4.81 -22.51
CA ASP A 294 2.88 -3.87 -23.64
C ASP A 294 1.69 -2.91 -23.46
N TYR A 295 0.54 -3.41 -22.99
CA TYR A 295 -0.61 -2.57 -22.65
C TYR A 295 -0.23 -1.52 -21.60
N GLY A 296 0.43 -1.95 -20.52
CA GLY A 296 0.84 -1.05 -19.45
C GLY A 296 1.82 0.02 -19.91
N PHE A 297 2.92 -0.38 -20.55
CA PHE A 297 3.94 0.57 -21.00
C PHE A 297 3.50 1.47 -22.18
N THR A 298 2.54 1.03 -22.98
CA THR A 298 2.01 1.83 -24.09
C THR A 298 1.05 2.89 -23.61
N HIS A 299 0.17 2.55 -22.67
CA HIS A 299 -0.95 3.41 -22.32
C HIS A 299 -0.74 4.23 -21.08
N PHE A 300 0.06 3.76 -20.11
CA PHE A 300 0.21 4.41 -18.81
C PHE A 300 1.53 5.16 -18.69
N LYS A 301 1.44 6.37 -18.15
CA LYS A 301 2.60 7.20 -17.79
C LYS A 301 2.45 7.72 -16.39
N LYS A 302 3.52 7.71 -15.62
CA LYS A 302 3.52 8.34 -14.28
C LYS A 302 3.32 9.83 -14.41
N GLN A 303 2.32 10.33 -13.70
CA GLN A 303 2.00 11.75 -13.60
C GLN A 303 2.07 12.18 -12.14
N LYS A 304 2.67 13.34 -11.90
CA LYS A 304 2.66 14.00 -10.60
C LYS A 304 1.37 14.81 -10.48
N ILE A 305 0.54 14.47 -9.52
CA ILE A 305 -0.72 15.12 -9.21
C ILE A 305 -0.48 16.01 -8.00
N SER A 306 -0.63 17.31 -8.17
CA SER A 306 -0.57 18.29 -7.09
C SER A 306 -2.00 18.69 -6.72
N PHE A 307 -2.24 18.88 -5.43
CA PHE A 307 -3.51 19.39 -4.93
C PHE A 307 -3.50 20.92 -4.95
N GLN A 308 -4.69 21.54 -4.95
CA GLN A 308 -4.81 22.99 -4.85
C GLN A 308 -4.16 23.48 -3.54
N ASP A 309 -3.49 24.63 -3.61
CA ASP A 309 -2.88 25.22 -2.41
C ASP A 309 -3.94 26.03 -1.63
N PHE A 310 -4.44 25.40 -0.58
CA PHE A 310 -5.35 26.03 0.39
C PHE A 310 -4.68 26.32 1.74
N SER A 311 -3.35 26.22 1.82
CA SER A 311 -2.60 26.48 3.06
C SER A 311 -2.78 27.91 3.60
N LYS A 312 -3.17 28.86 2.74
CA LYS A 312 -3.43 30.27 3.08
C LYS A 312 -4.91 30.63 3.16
N THR A 313 -5.80 29.67 2.87
CA THR A 313 -7.24 29.88 2.94
C THR A 313 -7.72 29.41 4.31
N PRO A 314 -8.18 30.32 5.19
CA PRO A 314 -8.56 29.96 6.54
C PRO A 314 -9.91 29.25 6.57
N LEU A 315 -9.99 28.15 7.33
CA LEU A 315 -11.23 27.50 7.70
C LEU A 315 -11.77 28.14 8.98
N ARG A 316 -13.06 28.50 9.00
CA ARG A 316 -13.71 29.10 10.16
C ARG A 316 -13.80 28.08 11.31
N VAL A 317 -13.49 28.59 12.53
CA VAL A 317 -13.65 27.82 13.78
C VAL A 317 -14.74 28.48 14.63
N ALA A 318 -15.81 27.74 14.90
CA ALA A 318 -16.86 28.17 15.83
C ALA A 318 -16.44 27.82 17.27
N ASP A 319 -16.82 28.66 18.23
CA ASP A 319 -16.57 28.49 19.67
C ASP A 319 -15.09 28.33 20.04
N GLY A 320 -14.16 28.74 19.17
CA GLY A 320 -12.72 28.64 19.39
C GLY A 320 -12.12 29.94 19.91
N ILE A 321 -11.01 29.86 20.67
CA ILE A 321 -10.19 31.00 21.07
C ILE A 321 -9.73 31.76 19.83
N GLU A 322 -9.32 31.06 18.79
CA GLU A 322 -9.12 31.59 17.45
C GLU A 322 -10.34 31.26 16.58
N ASN A 323 -10.80 32.24 15.79
CA ASN A 323 -11.99 32.07 14.94
C ASN A 323 -11.69 31.43 13.58
N GLN A 324 -10.43 31.08 13.33
CA GLN A 324 -9.96 30.47 12.09
C GLN A 324 -8.76 29.57 12.31
N VAL A 325 -8.58 28.60 11.42
CA VAL A 325 -7.41 27.74 11.35
C VAL A 325 -7.03 27.52 9.88
N PHE A 326 -5.74 27.47 9.60
CA PHE A 326 -5.25 27.08 8.28
C PHE A 326 -5.16 25.55 8.17
N LEU A 327 -5.20 25.03 6.94
CA LEU A 327 -5.13 23.60 6.66
C LEU A 327 -3.78 23.24 6.06
N ARG A 328 -3.32 22.02 6.32
CA ARG A 328 -2.13 21.47 5.68
C ARG A 328 -2.52 20.84 4.35
N VAL A 329 -1.87 21.26 3.28
CA VAL A 329 -2.00 20.65 1.95
C VAL A 329 -1.24 19.31 1.96
N PRO A 330 -1.87 18.20 1.56
CA PRO A 330 -1.16 16.93 1.39
C PRO A 330 -0.05 17.05 0.34
N GLU A 331 1.00 16.24 0.50
CA GLU A 331 2.07 16.15 -0.48
C GLU A 331 1.54 15.68 -1.84
N PRO A 332 2.12 16.16 -2.94
CA PRO A 332 1.78 15.67 -4.27
C PRO A 332 1.98 14.16 -4.39
N ILE A 333 1.05 13.49 -5.05
CA ILE A 333 1.12 12.06 -5.32
C ILE A 333 1.62 11.79 -6.74
N THR A 334 2.18 10.61 -6.96
CA THR A 334 2.57 10.14 -8.29
C THR A 334 1.80 8.86 -8.60
N LEU A 335 1.05 8.85 -9.69
CA LEU A 335 0.34 7.65 -10.13
C LEU A 335 0.39 7.49 -11.64
N PRO A 336 0.36 6.24 -12.15
CA PRO A 336 0.22 6.00 -13.57
C PRO A 336 -1.20 6.33 -14.04
N LEU A 337 -1.32 7.17 -15.05
CA LEU A 337 -2.59 7.49 -15.72
C LEU A 337 -2.47 7.21 -17.19
N ALA A 338 -3.55 6.71 -17.78
CA ALA A 338 -3.70 6.54 -19.20
C ALA A 338 -4.45 7.74 -19.82
N SER A 339 -4.19 8.01 -21.12
CA SER A 339 -4.84 9.10 -21.84
C SER A 339 -6.36 8.93 -22.00
N PHE A 340 -6.88 7.73 -21.81
CA PHE A 340 -8.32 7.42 -21.87
C PHE A 340 -8.97 7.44 -20.47
N GLU A 341 -8.26 7.82 -19.43
CA GLU A 341 -8.79 7.92 -18.07
C GLU A 341 -9.07 9.37 -17.71
N THR A 342 -10.14 9.58 -16.96
CA THR A 342 -10.44 10.86 -16.30
C THR A 342 -10.08 10.75 -14.83
N LEU A 343 -9.25 11.68 -14.35
CA LEU A 343 -8.99 11.85 -12.93
C LEU A 343 -9.76 13.06 -12.41
N GLU A 344 -10.57 12.87 -11.39
CA GLU A 344 -11.30 13.91 -10.66
C GLU A 344 -10.76 14.02 -9.24
N ILE A 345 -10.55 15.24 -8.75
CA ILE A 345 -10.10 15.52 -7.39
C ILE A 345 -11.19 16.33 -6.70
N HIS A 346 -11.85 15.72 -5.73
CA HIS A 346 -12.92 16.33 -4.95
C HIS A 346 -12.40 16.77 -3.58
N TYR A 347 -12.64 18.03 -3.24
CA TYR A 347 -12.25 18.64 -1.96
C TYR A 347 -13.43 18.63 -0.99
N LEU A 348 -13.57 17.55 -0.22
CA LEU A 348 -14.66 17.34 0.74
C LEU A 348 -14.30 18.01 2.08
N LEU A 349 -14.39 19.33 2.12
CA LEU A 349 -14.03 20.16 3.27
C LEU A 349 -15.28 20.89 3.79
N PRO A 350 -15.48 20.99 5.12
CA PRO A 350 -16.62 21.70 5.69
C PRO A 350 -16.43 23.22 5.56
N ALA A 351 -17.51 23.97 5.54
CA ALA A 351 -17.47 25.45 5.58
C ALA A 351 -16.95 25.99 6.94
N SER A 352 -17.08 25.22 8.01
CA SER A 352 -16.58 25.56 9.35
C SER A 352 -16.43 24.31 10.21
N VAL A 353 -15.60 24.40 11.24
CA VAL A 353 -15.45 23.40 12.31
C VAL A 353 -15.75 24.00 13.67
N THR A 354 -16.05 23.18 14.67
CA THR A 354 -16.31 23.63 16.04
C THR A 354 -15.11 23.26 16.94
N ALA A 355 -14.67 24.19 17.78
CA ALA A 355 -13.61 23.93 18.74
C ALA A 355 -14.04 22.94 19.85
N PRO A 356 -13.12 22.15 20.40
CA PRO A 356 -11.69 22.16 20.14
C PRO A 356 -11.31 21.51 18.81
N VAL A 357 -10.27 22.05 18.15
CA VAL A 357 -9.70 21.51 16.92
C VAL A 357 -8.29 21.02 17.23
N SER A 358 -7.96 19.80 16.79
CA SER A 358 -6.65 19.19 17.03
C SER A 358 -5.90 18.98 15.71
N THR A 359 -4.58 19.15 15.74
CA THR A 359 -3.72 18.88 14.58
C THR A 359 -3.62 17.39 14.21
N SER A 360 -4.09 16.49 15.08
CA SER A 360 -4.14 15.04 14.86
C SER A 360 -5.45 14.57 14.26
N ASP A 361 -6.51 15.39 14.30
CA ASP A 361 -7.84 15.01 13.85
C ASP A 361 -8.10 15.61 12.46
N PRO A 362 -8.49 14.81 11.47
CA PRO A 362 -8.78 15.33 10.14
C PRO A 362 -10.08 16.14 10.15
N VAL A 363 -10.08 17.27 9.47
CA VAL A 363 -11.26 18.14 9.34
C VAL A 363 -11.98 17.96 8.00
N GLY A 364 -11.43 17.16 7.11
CA GLY A 364 -12.01 16.83 5.81
C GLY A 364 -11.14 15.86 5.04
N THR A 365 -11.45 15.69 3.76
CA THR A 365 -10.81 14.69 2.89
C THR A 365 -10.67 15.24 1.47
N ILE A 366 -9.56 14.90 0.81
CA ILE A 366 -9.41 15.05 -0.64
C ILE A 366 -9.61 13.66 -1.24
N GLU A 367 -10.61 13.52 -2.09
CA GLU A 367 -10.94 12.26 -2.76
C GLU A 367 -10.49 12.30 -4.22
N CYS A 368 -9.63 11.36 -4.62
CA CYS A 368 -9.21 11.16 -6.00
C CYS A 368 -10.05 10.06 -6.62
N ARG A 369 -10.75 10.37 -7.73
CA ARG A 369 -11.55 9.40 -8.51
C ARG A 369 -10.95 9.21 -9.89
N ILE A 370 -10.92 7.96 -10.33
CA ILE A 370 -10.52 7.62 -11.70
C ILE A 370 -11.73 6.99 -12.39
N ASN A 371 -12.18 7.59 -13.49
CA ASN A 371 -13.38 7.20 -14.21
C ASN A 371 -14.61 7.08 -13.28
N GLY A 372 -14.77 8.06 -12.39
CA GLY A 372 -15.87 8.12 -11.42
C GLY A 372 -15.75 7.20 -10.19
N SER A 373 -14.78 6.27 -10.15
CA SER A 373 -14.57 5.36 -9.02
C SER A 373 -13.50 5.91 -8.08
N VAL A 374 -13.75 5.88 -6.76
CA VAL A 374 -12.78 6.31 -5.75
C VAL A 374 -11.52 5.46 -5.86
N TYR A 375 -10.41 6.12 -6.19
CA TYR A 375 -9.09 5.51 -6.20
C TYR A 375 -8.44 5.56 -4.81
N ASN A 376 -8.43 6.76 -4.19
CA ASN A 376 -7.88 6.96 -2.86
C ASN A 376 -8.46 8.23 -2.22
N SER A 377 -8.36 8.31 -0.89
CA SER A 377 -8.79 9.43 -0.07
C SER A 377 -7.67 9.87 0.85
N TYR A 378 -7.41 11.18 0.90
CA TYR A 378 -6.33 11.78 1.67
C TYR A 378 -6.92 12.67 2.75
N PRO A 379 -6.70 12.39 4.06
CA PRO A 379 -7.20 13.22 5.13
C PRO A 379 -6.51 14.58 5.15
N VAL A 380 -7.29 15.63 5.42
CA VAL A 380 -6.82 17.01 5.55
C VAL A 380 -6.82 17.40 7.02
N TYR A 381 -5.69 17.90 7.50
CA TYR A 381 -5.48 18.26 8.90
C TYR A 381 -5.32 19.74 9.09
N PRO A 382 -5.74 20.29 10.27
CA PRO A 382 -5.41 21.66 10.65
C PRO A 382 -3.90 21.85 10.83
N SER A 383 -3.42 23.05 10.55
CA SER A 383 -2.01 23.43 10.76
C SER A 383 -1.68 23.72 12.23
N ALA A 384 -2.70 24.08 13.03
CA ALA A 384 -2.60 24.38 14.45
C ALA A 384 -3.83 23.85 15.20
N SER A 385 -3.68 23.60 16.49
CA SER A 385 -4.82 23.31 17.38
C SER A 385 -5.50 24.62 17.79
N VAL A 386 -6.82 24.57 18.00
CA VAL A 386 -7.62 25.67 18.52
C VAL A 386 -8.45 25.20 19.70
N ASP A 387 -8.21 25.76 20.85
CA ASP A 387 -8.95 25.44 22.06
C ASP A 387 -10.35 26.09 22.07
N LYS A 388 -11.27 25.47 22.79
CA LYS A 388 -12.62 26.00 22.97
C LYS A 388 -12.60 27.22 23.88
N ILE A 389 -13.36 28.27 23.54
CA ILE A 389 -13.58 29.39 24.43
C ILE A 389 -14.25 28.90 25.72
N THR A 390 -13.64 29.22 26.86
CA THR A 390 -14.18 28.99 28.20
C THR A 390 -14.59 30.30 28.86
N PHE A 391 -15.44 30.20 29.88
CA PHE A 391 -15.80 31.39 30.70
C PHE A 391 -14.54 32.01 31.32
N SER A 392 -13.59 31.24 31.76
CA SER A 392 -12.33 31.76 32.32
C SER A 392 -11.51 32.57 31.30
N HIS A 393 -11.52 32.14 30.05
CA HIS A 393 -10.83 32.84 28.96
C HIS A 393 -11.49 34.23 28.71
N ILE A 394 -12.83 34.25 28.59
CA ILE A 394 -13.57 35.48 28.40
C ILE A 394 -13.33 36.45 29.56
N LEU A 395 -13.37 35.93 30.80
CA LEU A 395 -13.14 36.73 31.99
C LEU A 395 -11.72 37.33 31.99
N TYR A 396 -10.72 36.56 31.61
CA TYR A 396 -9.33 37.01 31.52
C TYR A 396 -9.17 38.15 30.48
N GLU A 397 -9.73 37.99 29.28
CA GLU A 397 -9.68 39.02 28.22
C GLU A 397 -10.35 40.33 28.68
N VAL A 398 -11.52 40.21 29.31
CA VAL A 398 -12.24 41.40 29.86
C VAL A 398 -11.41 42.09 30.94
N ILE A 399 -10.76 41.39 31.84
CA ILE A 399 -9.89 41.93 32.87
C ILE A 399 -8.66 42.62 32.24
N ASP A 400 -8.01 41.96 31.29
CA ASP A 400 -6.80 42.45 30.62
C ASP A 400 -7.09 43.75 29.84
N GLU A 401 -8.20 43.79 29.10
CA GLU A 401 -8.64 44.99 28.38
C GLU A 401 -8.99 46.12 29.35
N PHE A 402 -9.69 45.82 30.46
CA PHE A 402 -9.98 46.80 31.50
C PHE A 402 -8.69 47.37 32.11
N LEU A 403 -7.72 46.53 32.45
CA LEU A 403 -6.43 46.98 32.99
C LEU A 403 -5.65 47.82 31.98
N SER A 404 -5.73 47.48 30.69
CA SER A 404 -5.06 48.22 29.62
C SER A 404 -5.55 49.64 29.44
N LEU A 405 -6.85 49.90 29.75
CA LEU A 405 -7.44 51.25 29.73
C LEU A 405 -6.86 52.15 30.82
N PHE A 406 -6.39 51.57 31.94
CA PHE A 406 -5.82 52.33 33.08
C PHE A 406 -4.30 52.40 33.07
N CYS A 407 -3.60 51.54 32.31
CA CYS A 407 -2.15 51.51 32.22
C CYS A 407 -1.57 52.24 31.00
N LYS A 408 -2.40 52.84 30.14
CA LYS A 408 -1.95 53.76 29.10
C LYS A 408 -1.72 55.14 29.74
N LYS A 409 -0.49 55.36 30.23
CA LYS A 409 0.10 56.69 30.47
C LYS A 409 1.21 56.93 29.46
#